data_95121863c4ba3241659b4a913b673346
#
_entry.id   95121863c4ba3241659b4a913b673346
#
_cell.length_a   1.000
_cell.length_b   1.000
_cell.length_c   1.000
_cell.angle_alpha   90.00
_cell.angle_beta   90.00
_cell.angle_gamma   90.00
#
_symmetry.space_group_name_H-M   'P 1'
#
loop_
_entity.id
_entity.type
_entity.pdbx_description
1 polymer ?
#
loop_
_entity_poly.entity_id
_entity_poly.type
_entity_poly.pdbx_seq_one_letter_code
_entity_poly.pdbx_strand_id
1 'polypeptide(L)'
;AGRVIIYDRNKVELAWNKKTEQEIEEGREEENFPMRAYLSPGFSHLLGYVSSPAKDKSGKYWQTEYVGKDGLEKQYNKEIEGINGSKIVETDAHREIHSQNMVNTPIRGKELVTSIDSLVQSKLYELISDFAEKNKFQGGAGVIMDVRNGEILAATSFPEYSGEVLSLGEDKTKIGE
;
A
#
# COMPACT_ATOMS: atom_id res chain seq x y z
N ALA A 1 -13.97 5.46 -2.77
CA ALA A 1 -13.08 5.98 -1.71
C ALA A 1 -11.75 5.25 -1.81
N GLY A 2 -10.64 5.98 -1.82
CA GLY A 2 -9.33 5.35 -1.83
C GLY A 2 -8.94 4.84 -0.44
N ARG A 3 -8.10 3.81 -0.40
CA ARG A 3 -7.44 3.33 0.81
C ARG A 3 -6.65 4.49 1.44
N VAL A 4 -6.73 4.66 2.75
CA VAL A 4 -6.09 5.81 3.43
C VAL A 4 -4.59 5.61 3.63
N ILE A 5 -3.91 6.70 3.97
CA ILE A 5 -2.46 6.73 4.20
C ILE A 5 -2.14 6.11 5.55
N ILE A 6 -1.02 5.36 5.61
CA ILE A 6 -0.40 4.91 6.85
C ILE A 6 0.76 5.86 7.15
N TYR A 7 0.82 6.37 8.37
CA TYR A 7 1.81 7.33 8.82
C TYR A 7 2.72 6.75 9.90
N ASP A 8 3.94 7.27 9.96
CA ASP A 8 4.79 7.13 11.14
C ASP A 8 4.32 8.02 12.30
N ARG A 9 5.01 7.99 13.43
CA ARG A 9 4.71 8.82 14.61
C ARG A 9 4.83 10.33 14.35
N ASN A 10 5.62 10.73 13.36
CA ASN A 10 5.91 12.12 12.97
C ASN A 10 5.06 12.58 11.77
N LYS A 11 4.05 11.80 11.36
CA LYS A 11 3.20 12.05 10.20
C LYS A 11 3.95 11.96 8.86
N VAL A 12 5.05 11.23 8.79
CA VAL A 12 5.68 10.84 7.52
C VAL A 12 4.85 9.70 6.90
N GLU A 13 4.58 9.80 5.61
CA GLU A 13 3.82 8.78 4.87
C GLU A 13 4.64 7.49 4.73
N LEU A 14 4.13 6.39 5.26
CA LEU A 14 4.72 5.06 5.13
C LEU A 14 4.09 4.25 3.99
N ALA A 15 2.79 4.42 3.76
CA ALA A 15 2.09 3.84 2.62
C ALA A 15 1.01 4.83 2.13
N TRP A 16 1.00 5.07 0.81
CA TRP A 16 0.11 6.06 0.17
C TRP A 16 -0.40 5.58 -1.19
N ASN A 17 -1.29 6.35 -1.81
CA ASN A 17 -1.79 6.05 -3.15
C ASN A 17 -1.11 6.97 -4.17
N LYS A 18 -0.47 6.39 -5.19
CA LYS A 18 0.24 7.09 -6.25
C LYS A 18 -0.53 6.94 -7.57
N LYS A 19 -0.78 8.05 -8.28
CA LYS A 19 -1.29 7.99 -9.65
C LYS A 19 -0.19 7.48 -10.58
N THR A 20 -0.55 6.65 -11.55
CA THR A 20 0.41 6.20 -12.58
C THR A 20 0.69 7.33 -13.57
N GLU A 21 1.87 7.33 -14.21
CA GLU A 21 2.23 8.35 -15.21
C GLU A 21 1.26 8.35 -16.40
N GLN A 22 0.76 7.17 -16.80
CA GLN A 22 -0.25 7.04 -17.86
C GLN A 22 -1.59 7.69 -17.49
N GLU A 23 -2.00 7.64 -16.21
CA GLU A 23 -3.21 8.31 -15.74
C GLU A 23 -3.08 9.83 -15.77
N ILE A 24 -1.87 10.36 -15.57
CA ILE A 24 -1.60 11.79 -15.60
C ILE A 24 -1.59 12.30 -17.04
N GLU A 25 -1.01 11.56 -17.99
CA GLU A 25 -0.88 11.96 -19.40
C GLU A 25 -2.21 11.86 -20.18
N GLU A 26 -3.05 10.86 -19.88
CA GLU A 26 -4.28 10.59 -20.63
C GLU A 26 -5.52 11.29 -20.09
N GLY A 27 -5.43 11.96 -18.93
CA GLY A 27 -6.57 12.68 -18.32
C GLY A 27 -7.76 11.77 -17.94
N ARG A 28 -7.56 10.45 -17.91
CA ARG A 28 -8.60 9.47 -17.60
C ARG A 28 -8.70 9.28 -16.08
N GLU A 29 -9.27 10.25 -15.40
CA GLU A 29 -9.38 10.21 -13.93
C GLU A 29 -10.37 9.16 -13.39
N GLU A 30 -11.22 8.55 -14.23
CA GLU A 30 -12.38 7.78 -13.75
C GLU A 30 -12.26 6.25 -13.84
N GLU A 31 -11.31 5.68 -14.58
CA GLU A 31 -11.30 4.24 -14.86
C GLU A 31 -10.20 3.42 -14.16
N ASN A 32 -9.18 4.06 -13.59
CA ASN A 32 -8.07 3.34 -12.96
C ASN A 32 -7.97 3.60 -11.47
N PHE A 33 -7.64 2.55 -10.73
CA PHE A 33 -7.35 2.65 -9.31
C PHE A 33 -5.90 3.09 -9.12
N PRO A 34 -5.60 4.10 -8.27
CA PRO A 34 -4.23 4.54 -8.02
C PRO A 34 -3.38 3.40 -7.45
N MET A 35 -2.13 3.30 -7.84
CA MET A 35 -1.21 2.29 -7.31
C MET A 35 -0.90 2.53 -5.83
N ARG A 36 -0.85 1.45 -5.03
CA ARG A 36 -0.40 1.54 -3.65
C ARG A 36 1.12 1.57 -3.60
N ALA A 37 1.69 2.62 -3.04
CA ALA A 37 3.11 2.83 -2.88
C ALA A 37 3.53 2.75 -1.41
N TYR A 38 4.79 2.37 -1.16
CA TYR A 38 5.34 2.14 0.16
C TYR A 38 6.69 2.82 0.32
N LEU A 39 6.94 3.35 1.51
CA LEU A 39 8.27 3.80 1.89
C LEU A 39 9.22 2.58 1.93
N SER A 40 10.39 2.73 1.35
CA SER A 40 11.45 1.71 1.32
C SER A 40 12.82 2.39 1.32
N PRO A 41 13.89 1.70 1.68
CA PRO A 41 13.96 0.33 2.19
C PRO A 41 13.65 0.23 3.69
N GLY A 42 13.44 -1.02 4.17
CA GLY A 42 13.32 -1.35 5.59
C GLY A 42 11.90 -1.45 6.13
N PHE A 43 10.87 -1.31 5.27
CA PHE A 43 9.48 -1.23 5.70
C PHE A 43 8.60 -2.39 5.19
N SER A 44 9.07 -3.19 4.24
CA SER A 44 8.22 -4.14 3.53
C SER A 44 7.58 -5.18 4.44
N HIS A 45 8.35 -5.79 5.34
CA HIS A 45 7.80 -6.79 6.27
C HIS A 45 6.86 -6.19 7.33
N LEU A 46 7.08 -4.92 7.70
CA LEU A 46 6.21 -4.22 8.64
C LEU A 46 4.89 -3.82 7.98
N LEU A 47 4.97 -3.13 6.85
CA LEU A 47 3.80 -2.61 6.15
C LEU A 47 3.01 -3.73 5.47
N GLY A 48 3.72 -4.73 4.93
CA GLY A 48 3.13 -5.73 4.08
C GLY A 48 2.79 -5.17 2.69
N TYR A 49 1.77 -5.72 2.06
CA TYR A 49 1.31 -5.32 0.74
C TYR A 49 -0.19 -5.60 0.55
N VAL A 50 -0.75 -5.03 -0.50
CA VAL A 50 -2.14 -5.23 -0.88
C VAL A 50 -2.23 -6.02 -2.20
N SER A 51 -3.33 -6.71 -2.43
CA SER A 51 -3.73 -7.06 -3.78
C SER A 51 -4.51 -5.91 -4.38
N SER A 52 -4.08 -5.45 -5.55
CA SER A 52 -4.73 -4.36 -6.27
C SER A 52 -6.05 -4.80 -6.91
N PRO A 53 -6.96 -3.85 -7.22
CA PRO A 53 -8.12 -4.13 -8.03
C PRO A 53 -7.73 -4.84 -9.33
N ALA A 54 -8.50 -5.86 -9.70
CA ALA A 54 -8.14 -6.75 -10.81
C ALA A 54 -9.29 -6.95 -11.79
N LYS A 55 -8.96 -6.99 -13.08
CA LYS A 55 -9.89 -7.25 -14.18
C LYS A 55 -9.82 -8.72 -14.60
N ASP A 56 -10.92 -9.25 -15.09
CA ASP A 56 -10.97 -10.54 -15.75
C ASP A 56 -10.47 -10.46 -17.22
N LYS A 57 -10.48 -11.58 -17.92
CA LYS A 57 -10.06 -11.66 -19.34
C LYS A 57 -10.95 -10.82 -20.28
N SER A 58 -12.14 -10.43 -19.85
CA SER A 58 -13.07 -9.58 -20.61
C SER A 58 -12.89 -8.09 -20.33
N GLY A 59 -11.95 -7.72 -19.45
CA GLY A 59 -11.68 -6.35 -19.04
C GLY A 59 -12.61 -5.83 -17.94
N LYS A 60 -13.49 -6.67 -17.38
CA LYS A 60 -14.38 -6.29 -16.27
C LYS A 60 -13.67 -6.52 -14.94
N TYR A 61 -13.82 -5.55 -14.03
CA TYR A 61 -13.32 -5.72 -12.67
C TYR A 61 -14.09 -6.82 -11.94
N TRP A 62 -13.38 -7.84 -11.47
CA TRP A 62 -13.92 -8.84 -10.54
C TRP A 62 -13.57 -8.49 -9.09
N GLN A 63 -12.52 -7.69 -8.86
CA GLN A 63 -12.15 -7.12 -7.58
C GLN A 63 -11.97 -5.61 -7.77
N THR A 64 -12.72 -4.80 -7.03
CA THR A 64 -12.70 -3.33 -7.10
C THR A 64 -12.02 -2.69 -5.90
N GLU A 65 -11.55 -3.50 -4.94
CA GLU A 65 -11.00 -3.04 -3.68
C GLU A 65 -9.58 -3.54 -3.48
N TYR A 66 -8.79 -2.75 -2.76
CA TYR A 66 -7.50 -3.19 -2.28
C TYR A 66 -7.69 -4.09 -1.07
N VAL A 67 -7.10 -5.27 -1.07
CA VAL A 67 -7.17 -6.22 0.04
C VAL A 67 -5.79 -6.39 0.63
N GLY A 68 -5.60 -6.04 1.90
CA GLY A 68 -4.36 -6.26 2.63
C GLY A 68 -4.00 -7.74 2.71
N LYS A 69 -2.79 -8.09 2.29
CA LYS A 69 -2.32 -9.49 2.23
C LYS A 69 -1.37 -9.81 3.36
N ASP A 70 -0.60 -8.85 3.83
CA ASP A 70 0.39 -9.04 4.88
C ASP A 70 0.61 -7.75 5.69
N GLY A 71 1.32 -7.83 6.80
CA GLY A 71 1.74 -6.71 7.65
C GLY A 71 0.59 -5.85 8.18
N LEU A 72 0.86 -4.56 8.35
CA LEU A 72 -0.12 -3.58 8.81
C LEU A 72 -1.28 -3.43 7.81
N GLU A 73 -1.02 -3.56 6.52
CA GLU A 73 -2.05 -3.52 5.48
C GLU A 73 -3.13 -4.59 5.68
N LYS A 74 -2.75 -5.78 6.13
CA LYS A 74 -3.68 -6.87 6.43
C LYS A 74 -4.32 -6.69 7.79
N GLN A 75 -3.53 -6.39 8.82
CA GLN A 75 -3.99 -6.29 10.20
C GLN A 75 -5.07 -5.22 10.37
N TYR A 76 -4.89 -4.07 9.71
CA TYR A 76 -5.80 -2.93 9.79
C TYR A 76 -6.62 -2.72 8.52
N ASN A 77 -6.82 -3.79 7.72
CA ASN A 77 -7.49 -3.70 6.44
C ASN A 77 -8.86 -3.01 6.55
N LYS A 78 -9.69 -3.43 7.50
CA LYS A 78 -11.05 -2.91 7.68
C LYS A 78 -11.10 -1.43 8.06
N GLU A 79 -10.10 -0.97 8.82
CA GLU A 79 -10.01 0.42 9.28
C GLU A 79 -9.57 1.35 8.15
N ILE A 80 -8.65 0.89 7.30
CA ILE A 80 -8.00 1.74 6.29
C ILE A 80 -8.60 1.64 4.89
N GLU A 81 -9.42 0.63 4.58
CA GLU A 81 -9.94 0.42 3.22
C GLU A 81 -11.02 1.42 2.80
N GLY A 82 -11.82 1.91 3.76
CA GLY A 82 -13.01 2.72 3.45
C GLY A 82 -14.10 1.92 2.72
N ILE A 83 -15.15 2.59 2.30
CA ILE A 83 -16.26 2.00 1.53
C ILE A 83 -16.37 2.76 0.21
N ASN A 84 -16.29 2.04 -0.91
CA ASN A 84 -16.44 2.64 -2.23
C ASN A 84 -17.89 3.10 -2.45
N GLY A 85 -18.05 4.30 -3.01
CA GLY A 85 -19.33 4.78 -3.50
C GLY A 85 -19.72 4.06 -4.79
N SER A 86 -21.00 4.09 -5.11
CA SER A 86 -21.51 3.63 -6.40
C SER A 86 -22.38 4.70 -7.04
N LYS A 87 -22.22 4.89 -8.36
CA LYS A 87 -23.07 5.78 -9.17
C LYS A 87 -23.71 4.99 -10.30
N ILE A 88 -24.95 5.31 -10.63
CA ILE A 88 -25.61 4.85 -11.84
C ILE A 88 -25.43 5.94 -12.88
N VAL A 89 -24.96 5.55 -14.06
CA VAL A 89 -24.77 6.43 -15.21
C VAL A 89 -25.67 5.92 -16.33
N GLU A 90 -26.60 6.75 -16.78
CA GLU A 90 -27.44 6.48 -17.95
C GLU A 90 -26.77 7.07 -19.19
N THR A 91 -26.47 6.20 -20.15
CA THR A 91 -25.85 6.59 -21.42
C THR A 91 -26.78 6.25 -22.60
N ASP A 92 -26.71 7.03 -23.66
CA ASP A 92 -27.35 6.70 -24.93
C ASP A 92 -26.57 5.69 -25.77
N ALA A 93 -27.08 5.40 -26.98
CA ALA A 93 -26.42 4.49 -27.94
C ALA A 93 -25.04 5.02 -28.43
N HIS A 94 -24.74 6.30 -28.27
CA HIS A 94 -23.50 6.96 -28.61
C HIS A 94 -22.56 7.07 -27.41
N ARG A 95 -22.93 6.50 -26.22
CA ARG A 95 -22.22 6.58 -24.94
C ARG A 95 -22.16 8.00 -24.35
N GLU A 96 -23.04 8.90 -24.76
CA GLU A 96 -23.19 10.19 -24.11
C GLU A 96 -23.95 10.04 -22.78
N ILE A 97 -23.44 10.71 -21.74
CA ILE A 97 -24.01 10.63 -20.40
C ILE A 97 -25.21 11.54 -20.31
N HIS A 98 -26.42 10.97 -20.13
CA HIS A 98 -27.65 11.70 -19.97
C HIS A 98 -27.99 11.99 -18.50
N SER A 99 -27.65 11.08 -17.60
CA SER A 99 -27.95 11.20 -16.17
C SER A 99 -26.88 10.51 -15.34
N GLN A 100 -26.55 11.10 -14.19
CA GLN A 100 -25.69 10.49 -13.19
C GLN A 100 -26.36 10.61 -11.82
N ASN A 101 -26.64 9.48 -11.20
CA ASN A 101 -27.21 9.42 -9.85
C ASN A 101 -26.26 8.65 -8.91
N MET A 102 -25.86 9.28 -7.81
CA MET A 102 -25.08 8.61 -6.77
C MET A 102 -26.01 7.72 -5.95
N VAL A 103 -25.72 6.42 -5.93
CA VAL A 103 -26.50 5.44 -5.16
C VAL A 103 -25.98 5.34 -3.74
N ASN A 104 -24.65 5.26 -3.60
CA ASN A 104 -23.99 5.23 -2.30
C ASN A 104 -22.86 6.26 -2.25
N THR A 105 -22.82 7.04 -1.18
CA THR A 105 -21.71 7.98 -0.94
C THR A 105 -20.49 7.21 -0.46
N PRO A 106 -19.29 7.47 -1.01
CA PRO A 106 -18.08 6.85 -0.54
C PRO A 106 -17.76 7.26 0.91
N ILE A 107 -17.35 6.32 1.73
CA ILE A 107 -16.91 6.56 3.11
C ILE A 107 -15.39 6.36 3.15
N ARG A 108 -14.67 7.38 3.59
CA ARG A 108 -13.21 7.31 3.73
C ARG A 108 -12.85 6.43 4.94
N GLY A 109 -11.81 5.60 4.80
CA GLY A 109 -11.26 4.84 5.91
C GLY A 109 -10.63 5.75 6.99
N LYS A 110 -10.22 5.17 8.09
CA LYS A 110 -9.56 5.87 9.19
C LYS A 110 -8.05 5.88 8.96
N GLU A 111 -7.42 7.05 9.11
CA GLU A 111 -5.97 7.16 9.06
C GLU A 111 -5.32 6.28 10.13
N LEU A 112 -4.25 5.59 9.76
CA LEU A 112 -3.45 4.78 10.66
C LEU A 112 -2.16 5.52 10.98
N VAL A 113 -1.97 5.88 12.25
CA VAL A 113 -0.71 6.45 12.75
C VAL A 113 -0.05 5.39 13.62
N THR A 114 1.18 5.05 13.28
CA THR A 114 1.97 4.05 13.98
C THR A 114 2.89 4.68 15.03
N SER A 115 3.47 3.89 15.91
CA SER A 115 4.55 4.29 16.82
C SER A 115 5.94 4.31 16.14
N ILE A 116 6.03 3.81 14.92
CA ILE A 116 7.28 3.73 14.16
C ILE A 116 7.84 5.13 13.92
N ASP A 117 9.16 5.26 14.04
CA ASP A 117 9.93 6.40 13.60
C ASP A 117 10.65 6.03 12.30
N SER A 118 10.28 6.67 11.20
CA SER A 118 10.77 6.30 9.87
C SER A 118 12.28 6.47 9.72
N LEU A 119 12.87 7.46 10.39
CA LEU A 119 14.32 7.67 10.36
C LEU A 119 15.06 6.58 11.13
N VAL A 120 14.54 6.20 12.31
CA VAL A 120 15.11 5.12 13.13
C VAL A 120 14.97 3.77 12.40
N GLN A 121 13.80 3.52 11.78
CA GLN A 121 13.54 2.33 10.97
C GLN A 121 14.53 2.19 9.82
N SER A 122 14.67 3.23 9.00
CA SER A 122 15.59 3.23 7.85
C SER A 122 17.04 3.04 8.29
N LYS A 123 17.46 3.70 9.38
CA LYS A 123 18.84 3.55 9.88
C LYS A 123 19.10 2.16 10.45
N LEU A 124 18.13 1.57 11.14
CA LEU A 124 18.25 0.20 11.63
C LEU A 124 18.39 -0.79 10.46
N TYR A 125 17.60 -0.63 9.41
CA TYR A 125 17.70 -1.46 8.21
C TYR A 125 19.06 -1.33 7.54
N GLU A 126 19.54 -0.11 7.30
CA GLU A 126 20.87 0.17 6.73
C GLU A 126 21.97 -0.55 7.53
N LEU A 127 21.96 -0.43 8.86
CA LEU A 127 22.96 -1.08 9.70
C LEU A 127 22.92 -2.61 9.62
N ILE A 128 21.71 -3.19 9.55
CA ILE A 128 21.55 -4.66 9.44
C ILE A 128 22.00 -5.13 8.07
N SER A 129 21.59 -4.46 6.99
CA SER A 129 21.96 -4.84 5.62
C SER A 129 23.48 -4.75 5.41
N ASP A 130 24.09 -3.64 5.77
CA ASP A 130 25.55 -3.44 5.67
C ASP A 130 26.33 -4.49 6.47
N PHE A 131 25.85 -4.79 7.68
CA PHE A 131 26.50 -5.80 8.52
C PHE A 131 26.36 -7.22 7.96
N ALA A 132 25.19 -7.55 7.44
CA ALA A 132 24.91 -8.84 6.82
C ALA A 132 25.76 -9.04 5.55
N GLU A 133 25.79 -8.05 4.67
CA GLU A 133 26.55 -8.09 3.42
C GLU A 133 28.06 -8.19 3.69
N LYS A 134 28.59 -7.34 4.58
CA LYS A 134 30.01 -7.34 4.94
C LYS A 134 30.49 -8.68 5.52
N ASN A 135 29.64 -9.35 6.29
CA ASN A 135 29.99 -10.62 6.94
C ASN A 135 29.44 -11.84 6.17
N LYS A 136 28.81 -11.64 4.99
CA LYS A 136 28.21 -12.69 4.16
C LYS A 136 27.14 -13.50 4.91
N PHE A 137 26.36 -12.84 5.76
CA PHE A 137 25.20 -13.44 6.39
C PHE A 137 24.03 -13.46 5.42
N GLN A 138 23.17 -14.45 5.53
CA GLN A 138 21.99 -14.58 4.66
C GLN A 138 20.89 -13.58 5.03
N GLY A 139 20.95 -12.99 6.22
CA GLY A 139 19.98 -11.99 6.66
C GLY A 139 20.17 -11.60 8.11
N GLY A 140 19.32 -10.68 8.54
CA GLY A 140 19.29 -10.19 9.92
C GLY A 140 17.97 -9.48 10.21
N ALA A 141 17.63 -9.32 11.48
CA ALA A 141 16.47 -8.57 11.93
C ALA A 141 16.79 -7.78 13.19
N GLY A 142 16.04 -6.70 13.40
CA GLY A 142 16.17 -5.87 14.59
C GLY A 142 14.87 -5.19 14.97
N VAL A 143 14.72 -4.96 16.29
CA VAL A 143 13.60 -4.24 16.87
C VAL A 143 14.13 -3.22 17.87
N ILE A 144 13.62 -2.01 17.81
CA ILE A 144 13.89 -0.95 18.80
C ILE A 144 12.57 -0.60 19.48
N MET A 145 12.55 -0.66 20.81
CA MET A 145 11.37 -0.39 21.62
C MET A 145 11.68 0.67 22.68
N ASP A 146 10.77 1.59 22.91
CA ASP A 146 10.82 2.51 24.04
C ASP A 146 10.37 1.76 25.31
N VAL A 147 11.32 1.49 26.19
CA VAL A 147 11.08 0.73 27.44
C VAL A 147 10.17 1.43 28.44
N ARG A 148 9.91 2.72 28.28
CA ARG A 148 9.07 3.51 29.16
C ARG A 148 7.57 3.27 28.94
N ASN A 149 7.19 3.01 27.68
CA ASN A 149 5.79 2.87 27.27
C ASN A 149 5.50 1.63 26.41
N GLY A 150 6.57 0.90 25.98
CA GLY A 150 6.43 -0.31 25.16
C GLY A 150 6.19 -0.03 23.68
N GLU A 151 6.29 1.21 23.21
CA GLU A 151 6.13 1.53 21.78
C GLU A 151 7.29 0.98 20.96
N ILE A 152 6.96 0.32 19.85
CA ILE A 152 7.94 -0.10 18.86
C ILE A 152 8.30 1.10 17.99
N LEU A 153 9.56 1.53 18.04
CA LEU A 153 10.08 2.65 17.25
C LEU A 153 10.60 2.18 15.88
N ALA A 154 11.14 0.98 15.82
CA ALA A 154 11.58 0.33 14.59
C ALA A 154 11.47 -1.18 14.70
N ALA A 155 11.09 -1.84 13.60
CA ALA A 155 11.09 -3.29 13.46
C ALA A 155 11.30 -3.63 11.99
N THR A 156 12.46 -4.19 11.66
CA THR A 156 12.87 -4.45 10.27
C THR A 156 13.68 -5.72 10.14
N SER A 157 13.73 -6.27 8.94
CA SER A 157 14.57 -7.43 8.60
C SER A 157 15.12 -7.31 7.18
N PHE A 158 16.30 -7.87 6.98
CA PHE A 158 17.01 -7.95 5.71
C PHE A 158 17.24 -9.43 5.35
N PRO A 159 17.12 -9.85 4.08
CA PRO A 159 16.64 -9.05 2.95
C PRO A 159 15.12 -8.79 3.02
N GLU A 160 14.65 -7.82 2.26
CA GLU A 160 13.22 -7.53 2.13
C GLU A 160 12.73 -7.69 0.69
N TYR A 161 11.44 -7.93 0.53
CA TYR A 161 10.76 -7.95 -0.76
C TYR A 161 10.24 -6.56 -1.15
N SER A 162 9.94 -6.34 -2.44
CA SER A 162 9.25 -5.11 -2.87
C SER A 162 7.74 -5.26 -2.73
N GLY A 163 7.15 -4.51 -1.80
CA GLY A 163 5.69 -4.47 -1.61
C GLY A 163 4.94 -3.95 -2.83
N GLU A 164 5.54 -3.04 -3.60
CA GLU A 164 4.96 -2.53 -4.85
C GLU A 164 4.86 -3.63 -5.92
N VAL A 165 5.93 -4.40 -6.14
CA VAL A 165 5.95 -5.51 -7.11
C VAL A 165 4.90 -6.56 -6.77
N LEU A 166 4.76 -6.91 -5.48
CA LEU A 166 3.76 -7.86 -5.03
C LEU A 166 2.32 -7.34 -5.19
N SER A 167 2.11 -6.04 -4.98
CA SER A 167 0.80 -5.40 -5.14
C SER A 167 0.31 -5.37 -6.58
N LEU A 168 1.23 -5.33 -7.56
CA LEU A 168 0.91 -5.38 -8.99
C LEU A 168 0.61 -6.79 -9.48
N GLY A 169 0.90 -7.83 -8.69
CA GLY A 169 0.74 -9.23 -9.10
C GLY A 169 1.79 -9.69 -10.12
N GLU A 170 2.83 -8.89 -10.34
CA GLU A 170 3.95 -9.24 -11.18
C GLU A 170 4.80 -10.31 -10.50
N ASP A 171 5.09 -11.31 -11.26
CA ASP A 171 5.83 -12.55 -11.07
C ASP A 171 6.47 -12.81 -9.69
N LYS A 172 5.94 -13.82 -9.01
CA LYS A 172 6.47 -14.35 -7.74
C LYS A 172 7.91 -14.89 -7.82
N THR A 173 8.49 -14.95 -9.00
CA THR A 173 9.85 -15.45 -9.25
C THR A 173 10.93 -14.40 -8.95
N LYS A 174 10.58 -13.11 -8.81
CA LYS A 174 11.51 -12.03 -8.45
C LYS A 174 11.64 -11.77 -6.94
N ILE A 175 11.12 -12.63 -6.11
CA ILE A 175 11.11 -12.52 -4.65
C ILE A 175 12.37 -13.14 -4.02
N GLY A 176 13.45 -13.28 -4.73
CA GLY A 176 14.61 -14.01 -4.22
C GLY A 176 15.96 -13.69 -4.85
N GLU A 177 16.09 -12.55 -5.55
CA GLU A 177 17.41 -12.08 -6.01
C GLU A 177 17.81 -10.81 -5.29
#